data_945fa70e997e4f6d8cd9bd57077a4a48
#
_entry.id   945fa70e997e4f6d8cd9bd57077a4a48
#
_cell.length_a   1.000
_cell.length_b   1.000
_cell.length_c   1.000
_cell.angle_alpha   90.00
_cell.angle_beta   90.00
_cell.angle_gamma   90.00
#
_symmetry.space_group_name_H-M   'P 1'
#
loop_
_entity.id
_entity.type
_entity.pdbx_description
1 polymer ?
#
loop_
_entity_poly.entity_id
_entity_poly.type
_entity_poly.pdbx_seq_one_letter_code
_entity_poly.pdbx_strand_id
1 'polypeptide(L)'
;LNLVLLLTILVPVQMIIVPIMTNYSHLDVFGILGLFNKLTGIDLRPNILGTGWTFYLPSVFGVGLRSGILIYIYIQFFSGLPKELEEAAWIDGAGLFRTFFSIAVPSSSVVYTTVTLFALIWHWNDYYLAVMYLSEKFPLAVRIYDIDNLITSANIWGGGKAIAAKSAACFMFIAPMLVIYLILQRKFVQSIDRVGITG
;
A
#
# COMPACT_ATOMS: atom_id res chain seq x y z
N LEU A 1 -17.21 11.69 6.78
CA LEU A 1 -16.23 10.65 6.46
C LEU A 1 -14.99 11.23 5.76
N ASN A 2 -15.14 12.02 4.70
CA ASN A 2 -14.00 12.58 3.92
C ASN A 2 -13.05 13.41 4.77
N LEU A 3 -13.55 14.25 5.70
CA LEU A 3 -12.70 15.06 6.58
C LEU A 3 -11.83 14.19 7.49
N VAL A 4 -12.38 13.11 8.04
CA VAL A 4 -11.64 12.18 8.91
C VAL A 4 -10.52 11.51 8.12
N LEU A 5 -10.79 11.05 6.90
CA LEU A 5 -9.77 10.45 6.02
C LEU A 5 -8.66 11.46 5.68
N LEU A 6 -9.03 12.71 5.36
CA LEU A 6 -8.03 13.76 5.10
C LEU A 6 -7.16 14.05 6.33
N LEU A 7 -7.74 14.05 7.52
CA LEU A 7 -6.98 14.21 8.76
C LEU A 7 -6.00 13.05 8.99
N THR A 8 -6.37 11.81 8.65
CA THR A 8 -5.43 10.67 8.78
C THR A 8 -4.22 10.78 7.85
N ILE A 9 -4.39 11.42 6.69
CA ILE A 9 -3.30 11.65 5.72
C ILE A 9 -2.31 12.72 6.24
N LEU A 10 -2.79 13.68 7.01
CA LEU A 10 -1.97 14.76 7.57
C LEU A 10 -1.08 14.32 8.74
N VAL A 11 -1.41 13.20 9.40
CA VAL A 11 -0.61 12.71 10.53
C VAL A 11 0.72 12.16 10.00
N PRO A 12 1.87 12.71 10.43
CA PRO A 12 3.18 12.20 10.03
C PRO A 12 3.38 10.77 10.54
N VAL A 13 3.85 9.88 9.64
CA VAL A 13 4.13 8.48 9.97
C VAL A 13 5.06 8.36 11.17
N GLN A 14 6.01 9.27 11.32
CA GLN A 14 6.99 9.30 12.41
C GLN A 14 6.35 9.43 13.79
N MET A 15 5.18 10.08 13.90
CA MET A 15 4.48 10.22 15.18
C MET A 15 3.78 8.96 15.63
N ILE A 16 3.31 8.15 14.69
CA ILE A 16 2.48 6.97 14.97
C ILE A 16 3.24 5.65 14.86
N ILE A 17 4.49 5.68 14.36
CA ILE A 17 5.27 4.46 14.14
C ILE A 17 5.54 3.69 15.44
N VAL A 18 5.91 4.38 16.52
CA VAL A 18 6.23 3.76 17.81
C VAL A 18 4.98 3.08 18.43
N PRO A 19 3.82 3.73 18.54
CA PRO A 19 2.59 3.07 18.97
C PRO A 19 2.22 1.86 18.12
N ILE A 20 2.40 1.93 16.79
CA ILE A 20 2.11 0.82 15.90
C ILE A 20 3.08 -0.35 16.13
N MET A 21 4.38 -0.09 16.31
CA MET A 21 5.36 -1.12 16.64
C MET A 21 5.02 -1.82 17.96
N THR A 22 4.58 -1.06 18.97
CA THR A 22 4.13 -1.63 20.24
C THR A 22 2.89 -2.52 20.05
N ASN A 23 1.95 -2.11 19.21
CA ASN A 23 0.80 -2.94 18.87
C ASN A 23 1.20 -4.23 18.12
N TYR A 24 2.21 -4.17 17.24
CA TYR A 24 2.67 -5.36 16.50
C TYR A 24 3.51 -6.31 17.36
N SER A 25 4.17 -5.81 18.40
CA SER A 25 4.88 -6.66 19.36
C SER A 25 3.93 -7.44 20.29
N HIS A 26 2.69 -6.94 20.47
CA HIS A 26 1.65 -7.54 21.31
C HIS A 26 0.29 -7.40 20.61
N LEU A 27 0.14 -8.10 19.47
CA LEU A 27 -1.03 -7.90 18.61
C LEU A 27 -2.33 -8.29 19.32
N ASP A 28 -3.19 -7.30 19.49
CA ASP A 28 -4.51 -7.46 20.09
C ASP A 28 -5.55 -6.64 19.32
N VAL A 29 -6.17 -7.27 18.33
CA VAL A 29 -7.05 -6.58 17.37
C VAL A 29 -8.30 -5.98 18.02
N PHE A 30 -8.83 -6.61 19.08
CA PHE A 30 -10.08 -6.20 19.73
C PHE A 30 -9.97 -6.02 21.25
N GLY A 31 -8.76 -6.04 21.81
CA GLY A 31 -8.57 -5.98 23.26
C GLY A 31 -8.89 -7.30 23.98
N ILE A 32 -9.29 -8.33 23.26
CA ILE A 32 -9.74 -9.62 23.84
C ILE A 32 -8.59 -10.37 24.47
N LEU A 33 -7.47 -10.46 23.76
CA LEU A 33 -6.28 -11.19 24.26
C LEU A 33 -5.64 -10.46 25.42
N GLY A 34 -5.66 -9.12 25.40
CA GLY A 34 -5.19 -8.31 26.52
C GLY A 34 -6.07 -8.43 27.75
N LEU A 35 -7.39 -8.52 27.57
CA LEU A 35 -8.31 -8.79 28.67
C LEU A 35 -8.08 -10.20 29.25
N PHE A 36 -7.89 -11.18 28.40
CA PHE A 36 -7.55 -12.56 28.80
C PHE A 36 -6.23 -12.59 29.61
N ASN A 37 -5.20 -11.92 29.13
CA ASN A 37 -3.93 -11.79 29.86
C ASN A 37 -4.13 -11.16 31.24
N LYS A 38 -4.94 -10.10 31.33
CA LYS A 38 -5.23 -9.42 32.59
C LYS A 38 -5.96 -10.31 33.61
N LEU A 39 -6.82 -11.22 33.12
CA LEU A 39 -7.60 -12.13 33.97
C LEU A 39 -6.82 -13.38 34.38
N THR A 40 -6.02 -13.93 33.49
CA THR A 40 -5.34 -15.23 33.70
C THR A 40 -3.85 -15.13 33.97
N GLY A 41 -3.23 -13.96 33.67
CA GLY A 41 -1.78 -13.76 33.73
C GLY A 41 -1.02 -14.40 32.57
N ILE A 42 -1.72 -15.01 31.58
CA ILE A 42 -1.11 -15.68 30.42
C ILE A 42 -1.18 -14.73 29.22
N ASP A 43 -0.04 -14.35 28.66
CA ASP A 43 0.02 -13.53 27.46
C ASP A 43 0.00 -14.39 26.18
N LEU A 44 -1.12 -14.37 25.49
CA LEU A 44 -1.34 -15.07 24.22
C LEU A 44 -1.22 -14.15 23.00
N ARG A 45 -0.86 -12.87 23.19
CA ARG A 45 -0.75 -11.90 22.10
C ARG A 45 0.46 -12.21 21.21
N PRO A 46 0.26 -12.52 19.93
CA PRO A 46 1.38 -12.83 19.05
C PRO A 46 2.23 -11.61 18.76
N ASN A 47 3.55 -11.78 18.71
CA ASN A 47 4.48 -10.80 18.21
C ASN A 47 4.66 -11.01 16.70
N ILE A 48 4.20 -10.06 15.90
CA ILE A 48 4.38 -10.07 14.43
C ILE A 48 5.49 -9.12 13.98
N LEU A 49 6.06 -8.32 14.90
CA LEU A 49 7.17 -7.43 14.60
C LEU A 49 8.38 -8.24 14.14
N GLY A 50 9.15 -7.75 13.19
CA GLY A 50 10.27 -8.47 12.59
C GLY A 50 9.89 -9.41 11.45
N THR A 51 8.60 -9.56 11.14
CA THR A 51 8.10 -10.45 10.10
C THR A 51 7.32 -9.71 9.02
N GLY A 52 7.11 -10.32 7.84
CA GLY A 52 6.30 -9.74 6.77
C GLY A 52 4.82 -9.54 7.15
N TRP A 53 4.33 -10.17 8.21
CA TRP A 53 2.96 -10.02 8.68
C TRP A 53 2.63 -8.60 9.12
N THR A 54 3.63 -7.80 9.51
CA THR A 54 3.46 -6.37 9.78
C THR A 54 2.96 -5.57 8.58
N PHE A 55 3.18 -6.05 7.35
CA PHE A 55 2.67 -5.46 6.12
C PHE A 55 1.40 -6.15 5.62
N TYR A 56 1.37 -7.49 5.65
CA TYR A 56 0.26 -8.25 5.07
C TYR A 56 -1.04 -8.05 5.84
N LEU A 57 -0.98 -8.12 7.17
CA LEU A 57 -2.18 -8.05 8.00
C LEU A 57 -2.90 -6.71 7.85
N PRO A 58 -2.24 -5.54 8.02
CA PRO A 58 -2.91 -4.25 7.82
C PRO A 58 -3.40 -4.02 6.39
N SER A 59 -2.68 -4.57 5.39
CA SER A 59 -3.07 -4.42 3.98
C SER A 59 -4.35 -5.19 3.66
N VAL A 60 -4.52 -6.40 4.19
CA VAL A 60 -5.73 -7.21 4.01
C VAL A 60 -6.96 -6.51 4.61
N PHE A 61 -6.80 -5.88 5.76
CA PHE A 61 -7.90 -5.17 6.43
C PHE A 61 -8.05 -3.70 6.00
N GLY A 62 -7.22 -3.20 5.10
CA GLY A 62 -7.26 -1.81 4.64
C GLY A 62 -6.95 -0.78 5.73
N VAL A 63 -6.23 -1.17 6.79
CA VAL A 63 -5.88 -0.30 7.94
C VAL A 63 -4.41 0.11 7.96
N GLY A 64 -3.69 -0.12 6.87
CA GLY A 64 -2.28 0.30 6.75
C GLY A 64 -2.13 1.83 6.73
N LEU A 65 -0.93 2.32 7.03
CA LEU A 65 -0.60 3.75 7.15
C LEU A 65 -0.97 4.60 5.93
N ARG A 66 -0.99 4.01 4.73
CA ARG A 66 -1.36 4.68 3.47
C ARG A 66 -2.77 4.35 3.00
N SER A 67 -3.51 3.54 3.74
CA SER A 67 -4.87 3.13 3.35
C SER A 67 -5.84 4.30 3.25
N GLY A 68 -5.68 5.33 4.08
CA GLY A 68 -6.54 6.51 4.08
C GLY A 68 -6.62 7.18 2.70
N ILE A 69 -5.47 7.42 2.04
CA ILE A 69 -5.44 8.05 0.72
C ILE A 69 -5.97 7.10 -0.37
N LEU A 70 -5.70 5.80 -0.29
CA LEU A 70 -6.22 4.82 -1.24
C LEU A 70 -7.74 4.71 -1.15
N ILE A 71 -8.29 4.66 0.06
CA ILE A 71 -9.74 4.67 0.31
C ILE A 71 -10.36 5.98 -0.19
N TYR A 72 -9.70 7.11 0.05
CA TYR A 72 -10.17 8.41 -0.43
C TYR A 72 -10.28 8.46 -1.95
N ILE A 73 -9.30 7.93 -2.68
CA ILE A 73 -9.34 7.83 -4.15
C ILE A 73 -10.56 7.01 -4.61
N TYR A 74 -10.85 5.87 -3.96
CA TYR A 74 -12.04 5.08 -4.26
C TYR A 74 -13.33 5.85 -4.00
N ILE A 75 -13.43 6.53 -2.85
CA ILE A 75 -14.63 7.32 -2.51
C ILE A 75 -14.87 8.41 -3.55
N GLN A 76 -13.82 9.16 -3.94
CA GLN A 76 -13.94 10.21 -4.95
C GLN A 76 -14.41 9.64 -6.29
N PHE A 77 -13.85 8.51 -6.70
CA PHE A 77 -14.27 7.86 -7.95
C PHE A 77 -15.73 7.42 -7.91
N PHE A 78 -16.14 6.68 -6.87
CA PHE A 78 -17.52 6.19 -6.75
C PHE A 78 -18.52 7.32 -6.59
N SER A 79 -18.15 8.41 -5.93
CA SER A 79 -19.01 9.61 -5.82
C SER A 79 -19.19 10.34 -7.15
N GLY A 80 -18.28 10.14 -8.10
CA GLY A 80 -18.34 10.73 -9.45
C GLY A 80 -19.04 9.83 -10.49
N LEU A 81 -19.48 8.64 -10.11
CA LEU A 81 -20.23 7.78 -11.05
C LEU A 81 -21.60 8.39 -11.36
N PRO A 82 -22.04 8.36 -12.64
CA PRO A 82 -23.38 8.82 -13.03
C PRO A 82 -24.46 8.03 -12.30
N LYS A 83 -25.40 8.71 -11.67
CA LYS A 83 -26.53 8.08 -10.95
C LYS A 83 -27.46 7.34 -11.87
N GLU A 84 -27.54 7.75 -13.11
CA GLU A 84 -28.34 7.14 -14.17
C GLU A 84 -28.00 5.65 -14.36
N LEU A 85 -26.77 5.25 -14.10
CA LEU A 85 -26.34 3.84 -14.15
C LEU A 85 -26.98 3.01 -13.02
N GLU A 86 -27.09 3.57 -11.84
CA GLU A 86 -27.75 2.93 -10.69
C GLU A 86 -29.27 2.89 -10.89
N GLU A 87 -29.86 4.00 -11.34
CA GLU A 87 -31.29 4.12 -11.58
C GLU A 87 -31.75 3.15 -12.68
N ALA A 88 -31.02 3.03 -13.79
CA ALA A 88 -31.30 2.06 -14.83
C ALA A 88 -31.26 0.62 -14.29
N ALA A 89 -30.30 0.28 -13.47
CA ALA A 89 -30.22 -1.04 -12.86
C ALA A 89 -31.41 -1.33 -11.93
N TRP A 90 -31.88 -0.35 -11.19
CA TRP A 90 -33.03 -0.50 -10.30
C TRP A 90 -34.32 -0.66 -11.08
N ILE A 91 -34.47 0.03 -12.20
CA ILE A 91 -35.64 -0.15 -13.13
C ILE A 91 -35.65 -1.58 -13.68
N ASP A 92 -34.45 -2.13 -13.98
CA ASP A 92 -34.26 -3.53 -14.41
C ASP A 92 -34.44 -4.55 -13.27
N GLY A 93 -34.81 -4.12 -12.06
CA GLY A 93 -35.04 -4.98 -10.90
C GLY A 93 -33.77 -5.48 -10.22
N ALA A 94 -32.61 -4.87 -10.48
CA ALA A 94 -31.37 -5.22 -9.79
C ALA A 94 -31.39 -4.67 -8.34
N GLY A 95 -31.11 -5.53 -7.36
CA GLY A 95 -30.88 -5.09 -5.98
C GLY A 95 -29.48 -4.50 -5.80
N LEU A 96 -29.23 -3.85 -4.65
CA LEU A 96 -27.99 -3.15 -4.29
C LEU A 96 -26.72 -3.94 -4.60
N PHE A 97 -26.62 -5.19 -4.15
CA PHE A 97 -25.46 -6.03 -4.39
C PHE A 97 -25.23 -6.34 -5.88
N ARG A 98 -26.31 -6.60 -6.62
CA ARG A 98 -26.23 -6.87 -8.04
C ARG A 98 -25.77 -5.62 -8.80
N THR A 99 -26.31 -4.45 -8.47
CA THR A 99 -25.89 -3.15 -9.04
C THR A 99 -24.41 -2.90 -8.74
N PHE A 100 -23.98 -3.11 -7.51
CA PHE A 100 -22.57 -2.92 -7.12
C PHE A 100 -21.64 -3.84 -7.92
N PHE A 101 -21.85 -5.16 -7.88
CA PHE A 101 -20.93 -6.10 -8.52
C PHE A 101 -21.01 -6.14 -10.05
N SER A 102 -22.18 -5.88 -10.64
CA SER A 102 -22.37 -5.97 -12.09
C SER A 102 -22.18 -4.65 -12.84
N ILE A 103 -22.27 -3.50 -12.14
CA ILE A 103 -22.16 -2.18 -12.77
C ILE A 103 -21.02 -1.38 -12.14
N ALA A 104 -21.09 -1.10 -10.83
CA ALA A 104 -20.12 -0.22 -10.20
C ALA A 104 -18.68 -0.79 -10.24
N VAL A 105 -18.49 -2.07 -9.89
CA VAL A 105 -17.17 -2.71 -9.89
C VAL A 105 -16.55 -2.78 -11.29
N PRO A 106 -17.21 -3.26 -12.35
CA PRO A 106 -16.62 -3.27 -13.69
C PRO A 106 -16.34 -1.87 -14.23
N SER A 107 -17.22 -0.89 -13.97
CA SER A 107 -17.00 0.52 -14.37
C SER A 107 -15.80 1.15 -13.67
N SER A 108 -15.39 0.60 -12.54
CA SER A 108 -14.28 1.10 -11.70
C SER A 108 -12.91 0.56 -12.08
N SER A 109 -12.76 -0.11 -13.23
CA SER A 109 -11.47 -0.71 -13.65
C SER A 109 -10.31 0.28 -13.66
N VAL A 110 -10.61 1.54 -13.89
CA VAL A 110 -9.69 2.68 -13.91
C VAL A 110 -9.14 2.98 -12.51
N VAL A 111 -10.02 3.14 -11.51
CA VAL A 111 -9.57 3.44 -10.15
C VAL A 111 -8.80 2.26 -9.55
N TYR A 112 -9.17 1.02 -9.85
CA TYR A 112 -8.38 -0.14 -9.45
C TYR A 112 -6.98 -0.11 -10.02
N THR A 113 -6.81 0.23 -11.29
CA THR A 113 -5.49 0.37 -11.93
C THR A 113 -4.68 1.47 -11.25
N THR A 114 -5.28 2.62 -11.00
CA THR A 114 -4.63 3.76 -10.35
C THR A 114 -4.19 3.44 -8.93
N VAL A 115 -5.08 2.89 -8.11
CA VAL A 115 -4.78 2.51 -6.72
C VAL A 115 -3.72 1.41 -6.67
N THR A 116 -3.80 0.43 -7.56
CA THR A 116 -2.78 -0.63 -7.66
C THR A 116 -1.41 -0.07 -8.00
N LEU A 117 -1.32 0.86 -8.94
CA LEU A 117 -0.05 1.53 -9.28
C LEU A 117 0.53 2.30 -8.08
N PHE A 118 -0.28 3.11 -7.40
CA PHE A 118 0.19 3.83 -6.22
C PHE A 118 0.64 2.87 -5.10
N ALA A 119 -0.16 1.84 -4.83
CA ALA A 119 0.19 0.84 -3.82
C ALA A 119 1.51 0.13 -4.16
N LEU A 120 1.69 -0.30 -5.43
CA LEU A 120 2.92 -0.95 -5.88
C LEU A 120 4.13 -0.02 -5.75
N ILE A 121 4.03 1.23 -6.24
CA ILE A 121 5.13 2.19 -6.17
C ILE A 121 5.51 2.47 -4.71
N TRP A 122 4.54 2.68 -3.84
CA TRP A 122 4.81 2.97 -2.45
C TRP A 122 5.42 1.79 -1.70
N HIS A 123 4.90 0.58 -1.88
CA HIS A 123 5.46 -0.60 -1.22
C HIS A 123 6.81 -1.01 -1.80
N TRP A 124 7.03 -0.80 -3.10
CA TRP A 124 8.32 -1.06 -3.73
C TRP A 124 9.43 -0.16 -3.17
N ASN A 125 9.12 1.12 -2.94
CA ASN A 125 10.08 2.12 -2.46
C ASN A 125 10.10 2.25 -0.93
N ASP A 126 9.41 1.36 -0.20
CA ASP A 126 9.26 1.52 1.25
C ASP A 126 10.51 1.09 2.01
N TYR A 127 11.44 2.02 2.14
CA TYR A 127 12.63 1.87 2.98
C TYR A 127 12.30 2.04 4.46
N TYR A 128 11.58 3.11 4.82
CA TYR A 128 11.41 3.53 6.20
C TYR A 128 10.65 2.50 7.04
N LEU A 129 9.48 2.07 6.58
CA LEU A 129 8.70 1.06 7.31
C LEU A 129 9.39 -0.31 7.30
N ALA A 130 10.09 -0.65 6.22
CA ALA A 130 10.81 -1.89 6.15
C ALA A 130 11.93 -1.97 7.20
N VAL A 131 12.69 -0.89 7.40
CA VAL A 131 13.74 -0.83 8.44
C VAL A 131 13.12 -0.82 9.84
N MET A 132 11.96 -0.19 10.03
CA MET A 132 11.31 -0.12 11.34
C MET A 132 10.63 -1.44 11.75
N TYR A 133 10.04 -2.16 10.79
CA TYR A 133 9.23 -3.34 11.08
C TYR A 133 9.97 -4.66 10.95
N LEU A 134 11.00 -4.73 10.10
CA LEU A 134 11.73 -5.97 9.83
C LEU A 134 13.05 -6.02 10.59
N SER A 135 13.38 -7.19 11.13
CA SER A 135 14.68 -7.46 11.77
C SER A 135 15.67 -8.13 10.82
N GLU A 136 15.14 -8.90 9.86
CA GLU A 136 15.89 -9.66 8.87
C GLU A 136 15.14 -9.66 7.52
N LYS A 137 15.75 -10.24 6.48
CA LYS A 137 15.16 -10.40 5.14
C LYS A 137 14.63 -9.08 4.57
N PHE A 138 15.44 -8.04 4.63
CA PHE A 138 15.08 -6.73 4.11
C PHE A 138 14.76 -6.75 2.62
N PRO A 139 13.72 -6.00 2.20
CA PRO A 139 13.38 -5.83 0.80
C PRO A 139 14.46 -5.08 0.02
N LEU A 140 14.34 -5.13 -1.31
CA LEU A 140 15.34 -4.52 -2.20
C LEU A 140 15.51 -3.02 -1.97
N ALA A 141 14.45 -2.31 -1.57
CA ALA A 141 14.52 -0.90 -1.20
C ALA A 141 15.53 -0.61 -0.09
N VAL A 142 15.62 -1.48 0.93
CA VAL A 142 16.62 -1.34 2.00
C VAL A 142 18.02 -1.72 1.50
N ARG A 143 18.12 -2.78 0.70
CA ARG A 143 19.39 -3.24 0.16
C ARG A 143 20.06 -2.23 -0.77
N ILE A 144 19.27 -1.50 -1.56
CA ILE A 144 19.83 -0.46 -2.43
C ILE A 144 20.41 0.73 -1.66
N TYR A 145 19.86 1.05 -0.49
CA TYR A 145 20.43 2.06 0.40
C TYR A 145 21.78 1.63 0.98
N ASP A 146 21.97 0.33 1.21
CA ASP A 146 23.20 -0.25 1.76
C ASP A 146 24.20 -0.70 0.67
N ILE A 147 24.00 -0.23 -0.57
CA ILE A 147 24.77 -0.69 -1.73
C ILE A 147 26.28 -0.48 -1.58
N ASP A 148 26.71 0.55 -0.87
CA ASP A 148 28.12 0.83 -0.65
C ASP A 148 28.78 -0.23 0.21
N ASN A 149 28.13 -0.67 1.28
CA ASN A 149 28.61 -1.75 2.12
C ASN A 149 28.61 -3.10 1.36
N LEU A 150 27.60 -3.33 0.54
CA LEU A 150 27.53 -4.54 -0.29
C LEU A 150 28.66 -4.59 -1.32
N ILE A 151 28.99 -3.47 -1.98
CA ILE A 151 30.11 -3.36 -2.94
C ILE A 151 31.44 -3.57 -2.23
N THR A 152 31.60 -2.99 -1.05
CA THR A 152 32.81 -3.14 -0.23
C THR A 152 33.00 -4.58 0.21
N SER A 153 31.94 -5.24 0.70
CA SER A 153 32.01 -6.63 1.13
C SER A 153 32.23 -7.60 -0.02
N ALA A 154 31.78 -7.26 -1.23
CA ALA A 154 32.05 -8.02 -2.45
C ALA A 154 33.45 -7.79 -3.04
N ASN A 155 34.31 -7.02 -2.36
CA ASN A 155 35.67 -6.69 -2.82
C ASN A 155 35.72 -6.04 -4.22
N ILE A 156 34.68 -5.27 -4.60
CA ILE A 156 34.65 -4.54 -5.85
C ILE A 156 35.40 -3.21 -5.67
N TRP A 157 36.71 -3.26 -5.81
CA TRP A 157 37.60 -2.11 -5.65
C TRP A 157 37.88 -1.43 -6.99
N GLY A 158 38.07 -0.12 -6.93
CA GLY A 158 38.35 0.75 -8.07
C GLY A 158 37.14 1.58 -8.47
N GLY A 159 37.31 2.93 -8.51
CA GLY A 159 36.22 3.90 -8.66
C GLY A 159 35.29 3.63 -9.83
N GLY A 160 35.79 3.24 -11.00
CA GLY A 160 34.98 2.93 -12.17
C GLY A 160 34.09 1.67 -12.00
N LYS A 161 34.62 0.60 -11.41
CA LYS A 161 33.88 -0.64 -11.17
C LYS A 161 32.78 -0.47 -10.11
N ALA A 162 33.09 0.25 -9.05
CA ALA A 162 32.10 0.53 -8.00
C ALA A 162 30.94 1.41 -8.53
N ILE A 163 31.25 2.43 -9.32
CA ILE A 163 30.24 3.27 -9.96
C ILE A 163 29.37 2.45 -10.93
N ALA A 164 29.98 1.61 -11.75
CA ALA A 164 29.24 0.75 -12.68
C ALA A 164 28.32 -0.23 -11.93
N ALA A 165 28.80 -0.85 -10.84
CA ALA A 165 28.00 -1.75 -10.00
C ALA A 165 26.81 -1.03 -9.35
N LYS A 166 27.00 0.18 -8.82
CA LYS A 166 25.92 1.01 -8.27
C LYS A 166 24.88 1.35 -9.33
N SER A 167 25.32 1.81 -10.49
CA SER A 167 24.44 2.17 -11.60
C SER A 167 23.63 0.97 -12.09
N ALA A 168 24.26 -0.21 -12.20
CA ALA A 168 23.59 -1.45 -12.57
C ALA A 168 22.53 -1.85 -11.50
N ALA A 169 22.86 -1.77 -10.22
CA ALA A 169 21.95 -2.08 -9.14
C ALA A 169 20.74 -1.12 -9.12
N CYS A 170 20.96 0.18 -9.28
CA CYS A 170 19.88 1.16 -9.41
C CYS A 170 19.00 0.88 -10.63
N PHE A 171 19.57 0.54 -11.75
CA PHE A 171 18.80 0.17 -12.95
C PHE A 171 17.97 -1.09 -12.71
N MET A 172 18.55 -2.14 -12.12
CA MET A 172 17.82 -3.37 -11.78
C MET A 172 16.71 -3.12 -10.74
N PHE A 173 16.91 -2.16 -9.84
CA PHE A 173 15.86 -1.76 -8.89
C PHE A 173 14.68 -1.07 -9.58
N ILE A 174 14.95 -0.19 -10.53
CA ILE A 174 13.91 0.60 -11.23
C ILE A 174 13.21 -0.23 -12.31
N ALA A 175 13.92 -1.14 -12.97
CA ALA A 175 13.43 -1.85 -14.15
C ALA A 175 12.09 -2.59 -13.97
N PRO A 176 11.82 -3.34 -12.87
CA PRO A 176 10.54 -4.00 -12.67
C PRO A 176 9.37 -3.02 -12.61
N MET A 177 9.57 -1.87 -11.93
CA MET A 177 8.52 -0.86 -11.82
C MET A 177 8.26 -0.14 -13.13
N LEU A 178 9.31 0.10 -13.93
CA LEU A 178 9.15 0.62 -15.29
C LEU A 178 8.35 -0.32 -16.19
N VAL A 179 8.64 -1.62 -16.13
CA VAL A 179 7.91 -2.63 -16.92
C VAL A 179 6.42 -2.65 -16.51
N ILE A 180 6.14 -2.69 -15.21
CA ILE A 180 4.75 -2.65 -14.70
C ILE A 180 4.05 -1.38 -15.15
N TYR A 181 4.70 -0.23 -15.03
CA TYR A 181 4.17 1.05 -15.48
C TYR A 181 3.86 1.05 -16.98
N LEU A 182 4.78 0.57 -17.82
CA LEU A 182 4.60 0.49 -19.27
C LEU A 182 3.40 -0.38 -19.68
N ILE A 183 3.14 -1.46 -18.92
CA ILE A 183 1.97 -2.33 -19.14
C ILE A 183 0.67 -1.60 -18.75
N LEU A 184 0.67 -0.90 -17.62
CA LEU A 184 -0.52 -0.30 -17.03
C LEU A 184 -0.83 1.12 -17.53
N GLN A 185 0.17 1.83 -18.10
CA GLN A 185 0.04 3.23 -18.52
C GLN A 185 -1.13 3.49 -19.49
N ARG A 186 -1.42 2.55 -20.40
CA ARG A 186 -2.53 2.71 -21.36
C ARG A 186 -3.88 2.86 -20.64
N LYS A 187 -4.11 2.05 -19.61
CA LYS A 187 -5.33 2.14 -18.80
C LYS A 187 -5.36 3.41 -17.94
N PHE A 188 -4.20 3.83 -17.46
CA PHE A 188 -4.06 5.05 -16.67
C PHE A 188 -4.36 6.31 -17.48
N VAL A 189 -3.81 6.45 -18.70
CA VAL A 189 -4.07 7.57 -19.58
C VAL A 189 -5.55 7.64 -20.00
N GLN A 190 -6.17 6.52 -20.36
CA GLN A 190 -7.60 6.46 -20.68
C GLN A 190 -8.50 6.92 -19.52
N SER A 191 -8.00 6.85 -18.28
CA SER A 191 -8.73 7.28 -17.11
C SER A 191 -8.76 8.80 -16.96
N ILE A 192 -7.65 9.44 -17.25
CA ILE A 192 -7.53 10.89 -17.15
C ILE A 192 -8.40 11.56 -18.22
N ASP A 193 -8.42 11.00 -19.43
CA ASP A 193 -9.24 11.53 -20.54
C ASP A 193 -10.74 11.50 -20.23
N ARG A 194 -11.23 10.47 -19.52
CA ARG A 194 -12.65 10.38 -19.14
C ARG A 194 -13.04 11.35 -18.03
N VAL A 195 -12.16 11.66 -17.12
CA VAL A 195 -12.41 12.62 -16.02
C VAL A 195 -12.31 14.08 -16.54
N GLY A 196 -11.51 14.33 -17.58
CA GLY A 196 -11.34 15.66 -18.17
C GLY A 196 -12.45 16.11 -19.11
N ILE A 197 -13.35 15.22 -19.55
CA ILE A 197 -14.42 15.54 -20.51
C ILE A 197 -15.76 15.88 -19.80
N THR A 198 -15.86 15.70 -18.51
CA THR A 198 -17.07 16.01 -17.69
C THR A 198 -16.95 17.31 -16.91
N GLY A 199 -16.09 18.24 -17.36
CA GLY A 199 -15.97 19.61 -16.84
C GLY A 199 -16.65 20.60 -17.76
#